data_0edce67516b6a425c663654a30b37c4e
#
_entry.id   0edce67516b6a425c663654a30b37c4e
#
_cell.length_a   1.000
_cell.length_b   1.000
_cell.length_c   1.000
_cell.angle_alpha   90.00
_cell.angle_beta   90.00
_cell.angle_gamma   90.00
#
_symmetry.space_group_name_H-M   'P 1'
#
loop_
_entity.id
_entity.type
_entity.pdbx_description
1 polymer ?
#
loop_
_entity_poly.entity_id
_entity_poly.type
_entity_poly.pdbx_seq_one_letter_code
_entity_poly.pdbx_strand_id
1 'polypeptide(L)'
;MKEIEVCNCKVIHDDVINKIKDKLPEDEILCDLSDLFKVFGDGTRIKIICALFQHEMCVCDIAALLNMSQSAVSHQLRVLKTAKLVNNRRDGKVVYYSLADDHVKRIFDQGLSHVLE
;
A
#
# COMPACT_ATOMS: atom_id res chain seq x y z
N MET A 1 16.64 -5.60 -19.23
CA MET A 1 15.17 -5.62 -19.33
C MET A 1 14.78 -6.60 -20.44
N LYS A 2 13.83 -7.47 -20.18
CA LYS A 2 13.37 -8.43 -21.20
C LYS A 2 12.49 -7.70 -22.21
N GLU A 3 12.62 -8.10 -23.47
CA GLU A 3 11.73 -7.59 -24.50
C GLU A 3 10.31 -8.12 -24.28
N ILE A 4 9.33 -7.29 -24.59
CA ILE A 4 7.93 -7.67 -24.54
C ILE A 4 7.55 -8.31 -25.88
N GLU A 5 7.04 -9.52 -25.83
CA GLU A 5 6.51 -10.19 -27.01
C GLU A 5 5.21 -9.50 -27.44
N VAL A 6 5.08 -9.25 -28.72
CA VAL A 6 3.87 -8.68 -29.32
C VAL A 6 3.32 -9.61 -30.38
N CYS A 7 2.00 -9.58 -30.54
CA CYS A 7 1.36 -10.40 -31.56
C CYS A 7 1.50 -9.75 -32.95
N ASN A 8 1.45 -10.60 -33.97
CA ASN A 8 1.50 -10.18 -35.39
C ASN A 8 0.12 -10.00 -36.00
N CYS A 9 -0.96 -10.20 -35.24
CA CYS A 9 -2.31 -10.08 -35.78
C CYS A 9 -2.67 -8.60 -35.97
N LYS A 10 -3.42 -8.35 -37.05
CA LYS A 10 -3.94 -7.01 -37.37
C LYS A 10 -5.43 -6.88 -37.06
N VAL A 11 -6.02 -7.95 -36.57
CA VAL A 11 -7.44 -8.01 -36.26
C VAL A 11 -7.67 -7.77 -34.78
N ILE A 12 -8.57 -6.86 -34.48
CA ILE A 12 -9.00 -6.59 -33.11
C ILE A 12 -10.05 -7.66 -32.75
N HIS A 13 -9.87 -8.27 -31.57
CA HIS A 13 -10.80 -9.29 -31.08
C HIS A 13 -11.95 -8.60 -30.33
N ASP A 14 -12.95 -8.11 -31.08
CA ASP A 14 -14.06 -7.32 -30.55
C ASP A 14 -14.84 -8.03 -29.44
N ASP A 15 -15.02 -9.34 -29.55
CA ASP A 15 -15.71 -10.13 -28.53
C ASP A 15 -15.00 -10.11 -27.19
N VAL A 16 -13.67 -10.17 -27.19
CA VAL A 16 -12.86 -10.08 -25.96
C VAL A 16 -12.95 -8.66 -25.38
N ILE A 17 -12.81 -7.65 -26.22
CA ILE A 17 -12.87 -6.24 -25.79
C ILE A 17 -14.22 -5.94 -25.15
N ASN A 18 -15.32 -6.32 -25.80
CA ASN A 18 -16.67 -6.09 -25.30
C ASN A 18 -16.93 -6.84 -23.99
N LYS A 19 -16.39 -8.04 -23.85
CA LYS A 19 -16.53 -8.85 -22.66
C LYS A 19 -15.83 -8.22 -21.45
N ILE A 20 -14.66 -7.61 -21.65
CA ILE A 20 -13.86 -7.01 -20.60
C ILE A 20 -14.31 -5.59 -20.28
N LYS A 21 -14.68 -4.83 -21.31
CA LYS A 21 -15.04 -3.41 -21.20
C LYS A 21 -16.07 -3.15 -20.11
N ASP A 22 -17.08 -3.99 -20.00
CA ASP A 22 -18.15 -3.85 -19.01
C ASP A 22 -17.71 -4.26 -17.59
N LYS A 23 -16.58 -4.93 -17.47
CA LYS A 23 -16.03 -5.41 -16.19
C LYS A 23 -15.02 -4.47 -15.58
N LEU A 24 -14.55 -3.47 -16.33
CA LEU A 24 -13.60 -2.50 -15.79
C LEU A 24 -14.32 -1.53 -14.87
N PRO A 25 -13.73 -1.24 -13.70
CA PRO A 25 -14.23 -0.14 -12.87
C PRO A 25 -14.13 1.19 -13.61
N GLU A 26 -14.87 2.19 -13.15
CA GLU A 26 -14.76 3.55 -13.66
C GLU A 26 -13.34 4.09 -13.45
N ASP A 27 -12.92 5.01 -14.33
CA ASP A 27 -11.58 5.61 -14.28
C ASP A 27 -11.28 6.27 -12.94
N GLU A 28 -12.27 6.88 -12.31
CA GLU A 28 -12.12 7.51 -10.99
C GLU A 28 -11.71 6.49 -9.94
N ILE A 29 -12.34 5.31 -9.95
CA ILE A 29 -12.00 4.21 -9.02
C ILE A 29 -10.60 3.71 -9.29
N LEU A 30 -10.22 3.54 -10.54
CA LEU A 30 -8.87 3.10 -10.92
C LEU A 30 -7.81 4.14 -10.54
N CYS A 31 -8.14 5.42 -10.63
CA CYS A 31 -7.28 6.50 -10.17
C CYS A 31 -7.05 6.42 -8.66
N ASP A 32 -8.11 6.23 -7.90
CA ASP A 32 -8.02 6.07 -6.44
C ASP A 32 -7.19 4.85 -6.05
N LEU A 33 -7.36 3.75 -6.78
CA LEU A 33 -6.56 2.54 -6.58
C LEU A 33 -5.07 2.80 -6.87
N SER A 34 -4.79 3.52 -7.95
CA SER A 34 -3.42 3.92 -8.30
C SER A 34 -2.79 4.76 -7.20
N ASP A 35 -3.53 5.71 -6.65
CA ASP A 35 -3.07 6.56 -5.54
C ASP A 35 -2.76 5.72 -4.28
N LEU A 36 -3.59 4.74 -4.00
CA LEU A 36 -3.36 3.80 -2.90
C LEU A 36 -2.01 3.08 -3.06
N PHE A 37 -1.73 2.55 -4.24
CA PHE A 37 -0.48 1.83 -4.49
C PHE A 37 0.73 2.76 -4.47
N LYS A 38 0.59 4.03 -4.82
CA LYS A 38 1.65 5.03 -4.67
C LYS A 38 2.04 5.23 -3.21
N VAL A 39 1.05 5.21 -2.31
CA VAL A 39 1.32 5.32 -0.86
C VAL A 39 2.12 4.11 -0.37
N PHE A 40 1.75 2.91 -0.80
CA PHE A 40 2.54 1.69 -0.51
C PHE A 40 3.93 1.72 -1.14
N GLY A 41 4.09 2.37 -2.28
CA GLY A 41 5.31 2.33 -3.08
C GLY A 41 6.45 3.20 -2.58
N ASP A 42 6.32 3.87 -1.46
CA ASP A 42 7.41 4.65 -0.87
C ASP A 42 8.23 3.79 0.09
N GLY A 43 9.57 3.84 -0.05
CA GLY A 43 10.46 2.98 0.73
C GLY A 43 10.35 3.18 2.24
N THR A 44 10.22 4.41 2.70
CA THR A 44 10.06 4.71 4.13
C THR A 44 8.70 4.24 4.65
N ARG A 45 7.64 4.52 3.90
CA ARG A 45 6.30 4.10 4.30
C ARG A 45 6.17 2.58 4.33
N ILE A 46 6.77 1.87 3.38
CA ILE A 46 6.71 0.40 3.38
C ILE A 46 7.43 -0.19 4.60
N LYS A 47 8.50 0.44 5.08
CA LYS A 47 9.17 0.02 6.31
C LYS A 47 8.28 0.18 7.53
N ILE A 48 7.56 1.29 7.61
CA ILE A 48 6.60 1.54 8.70
C ILE A 48 5.47 0.52 8.65
N ILE A 49 4.91 0.27 7.47
CA ILE A 49 3.85 -0.74 7.28
C ILE A 49 4.36 -2.12 7.71
N CYS A 50 5.58 -2.48 7.34
CA CYS A 50 6.19 -3.74 7.74
C CYS A 50 6.30 -3.87 9.26
N ALA A 51 6.75 -2.81 9.94
CA ALA A 51 6.84 -2.78 11.40
C ALA A 51 5.46 -2.97 12.04
N LEU A 52 4.45 -2.24 11.56
CA LEU A 52 3.09 -2.33 12.07
C LEU A 52 2.39 -3.64 11.73
N PHE A 53 2.80 -4.29 10.65
CA PHE A 53 2.34 -5.65 10.34
C PHE A 53 2.75 -6.64 11.42
N GLN A 54 3.92 -6.42 12.04
CA GLN A 54 4.43 -7.28 13.10
C GLN A 54 3.78 -6.99 14.46
N HIS A 55 3.54 -5.72 14.77
CA HIS A 55 3.03 -5.33 16.08
C HIS A 55 2.53 -3.87 16.07
N GLU A 56 1.53 -3.58 16.87
CA GLU A 56 1.11 -2.22 17.19
C GLU A 56 2.28 -1.48 17.87
N MET A 57 2.55 -0.23 17.45
CA MET A 57 3.69 0.53 17.96
C MET A 57 3.36 2.01 18.11
N CYS A 58 4.00 2.66 19.09
CA CYS A 58 3.96 4.12 19.20
C CYS A 58 5.03 4.78 18.31
N VAL A 59 4.91 6.10 18.10
CA VAL A 59 5.82 6.86 17.23
C VAL A 59 7.28 6.72 17.70
N CYS A 60 7.52 6.79 19.01
CA CYS A 60 8.87 6.69 19.56
C CYS A 60 9.54 5.36 19.21
N ASP A 61 8.78 4.26 19.32
CA ASP A 61 9.31 2.94 19.05
C ASP A 61 9.56 2.73 17.55
N ILE A 62 8.67 3.23 16.69
CA ILE A 62 8.87 3.17 15.25
C ILE A 62 10.13 3.95 14.87
N ALA A 63 10.29 5.17 15.42
CA ALA A 63 11.45 6.01 15.16
C ALA A 63 12.76 5.32 15.59
N ALA A 64 12.76 4.71 16.76
CA ALA A 64 13.91 3.97 17.27
C ALA A 64 14.23 2.76 16.39
N LEU A 65 13.21 1.97 16.03
CA LEU A 65 13.38 0.79 15.20
C LEU A 65 13.97 1.14 13.81
N LEU A 66 13.47 2.20 13.20
CA LEU A 66 13.86 2.57 11.83
C LEU A 66 15.00 3.58 11.77
N ASN A 67 15.52 3.99 12.93
CA ASN A 67 16.58 4.98 13.03
C ASN A 67 16.21 6.31 12.32
N MET A 68 15.04 6.81 12.64
CA MET A 68 14.46 8.03 12.08
C MET A 68 14.10 9.01 13.19
N SER A 69 13.93 10.28 12.85
CA SER A 69 13.38 11.25 13.79
C SER A 69 11.90 11.00 14.03
N GLN A 70 11.40 11.36 15.21
CA GLN A 70 9.98 11.25 15.52
C GLN A 70 9.13 12.11 14.59
N SER A 71 9.62 13.31 14.21
CA SER A 71 8.88 14.17 13.28
C SER A 71 8.78 13.57 11.89
N ALA A 72 9.82 12.89 11.40
CA ALA A 72 9.78 12.21 10.12
C ALA A 72 8.78 11.05 10.14
N VAL A 73 8.79 10.24 11.21
CA VAL A 73 7.83 9.14 11.38
C VAL A 73 6.41 9.69 11.48
N SER A 74 6.19 10.74 12.27
CA SER A 74 4.87 11.36 12.42
C SER A 74 4.33 11.87 11.09
N HIS A 75 5.19 12.47 10.26
CA HIS A 75 4.79 12.93 8.93
C HIS A 75 4.32 11.76 8.05
N GLN A 76 5.08 10.67 8.04
CA GLN A 76 4.72 9.49 7.25
C GLN A 76 3.46 8.80 7.77
N LEU A 77 3.28 8.73 9.08
CA LEU A 77 2.06 8.19 9.68
C LEU A 77 0.83 9.02 9.33
N ARG A 78 0.98 10.33 9.21
CA ARG A 78 -0.11 11.21 8.77
C ARG A 78 -0.52 10.88 7.33
N VAL A 79 0.44 10.67 6.44
CA VAL A 79 0.17 10.25 5.06
C VAL A 79 -0.57 8.91 5.04
N LEU A 80 -0.10 7.94 5.82
CA LEU A 80 -0.72 6.62 5.91
C LEU A 80 -2.13 6.67 6.48
N LYS A 81 -2.35 7.52 7.48
CA LYS A 81 -3.68 7.67 8.08
C LYS A 81 -4.66 8.35 7.12
N THR A 82 -4.21 9.36 6.40
CA THR A 82 -5.03 10.04 5.37
C THR A 82 -5.43 9.05 4.27
N ALA A 83 -4.54 8.12 3.91
CA ALA A 83 -4.83 7.06 2.95
C ALA A 83 -5.63 5.90 3.55
N LYS A 84 -6.00 5.98 4.82
CA LYS A 84 -6.78 4.96 5.55
C LYS A 84 -6.07 3.61 5.68
N LEU A 85 -4.75 3.63 5.72
CA LEU A 85 -3.93 2.41 5.87
C LEU A 85 -3.56 2.11 7.31
N VAL A 86 -3.60 3.11 8.19
CA VAL A 86 -3.32 2.94 9.61
C VAL A 86 -4.42 3.58 10.46
N ASN A 87 -4.62 3.04 11.65
CA ASN A 87 -5.43 3.61 12.71
C ASN A 87 -4.53 3.92 13.90
N ASN A 88 -5.04 4.75 14.80
CA ASN A 88 -4.35 5.03 16.04
C ASN A 88 -5.33 4.96 17.21
N ARG A 89 -4.80 4.65 18.37
CA ARG A 89 -5.52 4.73 19.64
C ARG A 89 -4.62 5.40 20.68
N ARG A 90 -5.22 6.04 21.65
CA ARG A 90 -4.51 6.69 22.74
C ARG A 90 -4.68 5.87 24.02
N ASP A 91 -3.58 5.67 24.72
CA ASP A 91 -3.56 5.10 26.06
C ASP A 91 -2.74 6.01 26.95
N GLY A 92 -3.43 6.87 27.72
CA GLY A 92 -2.77 7.91 28.47
C GLY A 92 -2.06 8.92 27.58
N LYS A 93 -0.76 9.05 27.75
CA LYS A 93 0.09 9.94 26.95
C LYS A 93 0.63 9.30 25.69
N VAL A 94 0.41 8.00 25.51
CA VAL A 94 0.98 7.22 24.41
C VAL A 94 -0.07 7.05 23.33
N VAL A 95 0.33 7.30 22.07
CA VAL A 95 -0.50 7.04 20.90
C VAL A 95 0.11 5.86 20.14
N TYR A 96 -0.67 4.80 20.01
CA TYR A 96 -0.30 3.59 19.30
C TYR A 96 -0.90 3.58 17.90
N TYR A 97 -0.11 3.13 16.94
CA TYR A 97 -0.54 2.95 15.55
C TYR A 97 -0.61 1.47 15.20
N SER A 98 -1.55 1.12 14.35
CA SER A 98 -1.73 -0.24 13.85
C SER A 98 -2.22 -0.17 12.40
N LEU A 99 -2.07 -1.26 11.65
CA LEU A 99 -2.66 -1.35 10.31
C LEU A 99 -4.19 -1.32 10.43
N ALA A 100 -4.83 -0.65 9.47
CA ALA A 100 -6.25 -0.30 9.58
C ALA A 100 -7.16 -1.52 9.67
N ASP A 101 -6.89 -2.56 8.89
CA ASP A 101 -7.72 -3.75 8.82
C ASP A 101 -7.01 -4.92 8.16
N ASP A 102 -7.71 -6.05 8.05
CA ASP A 102 -7.14 -7.27 7.51
C ASP A 102 -6.81 -7.18 6.02
N HIS A 103 -7.56 -6.42 5.23
CA HIS A 103 -7.21 -6.34 3.81
C HIS A 103 -5.94 -5.50 3.56
N VAL A 104 -5.66 -4.50 4.39
CA VAL A 104 -4.37 -3.79 4.32
C VAL A 104 -3.23 -4.75 4.63
N LYS A 105 -3.39 -5.57 5.67
CA LYS A 105 -2.40 -6.61 6.02
C LYS A 105 -2.17 -7.58 4.88
N ARG A 106 -3.23 -8.01 4.20
CA ARG A 106 -3.14 -8.95 3.07
C ARG A 106 -2.44 -8.34 1.86
N ILE A 107 -2.68 -7.07 1.56
CA ILE A 107 -2.00 -6.38 0.45
C ILE A 107 -0.49 -6.40 0.70
N PHE A 108 -0.06 -6.02 1.90
CA PHE A 108 1.35 -6.03 2.27
C PHE A 108 1.92 -7.46 2.22
N ASP A 109 1.24 -8.42 2.85
CA ASP A 109 1.70 -9.81 2.95
C ASP A 109 1.83 -10.47 1.58
N GLN A 110 0.87 -10.27 0.71
CA GLN A 110 0.91 -10.80 -0.66
C GLN A 110 2.05 -10.18 -1.46
N GLY A 111 2.26 -8.87 -1.33
CA GLY A 111 3.39 -8.20 -1.98
C GLY A 111 4.72 -8.74 -1.48
N LEU A 112 4.88 -8.90 -0.18
CA LEU A 112 6.10 -9.46 0.41
C LEU A 112 6.35 -10.90 -0.05
N SER A 113 5.32 -11.73 -0.03
CA SER A 113 5.41 -13.12 -0.49
C SER A 113 5.85 -13.21 -1.95
N HIS A 114 5.32 -12.33 -2.79
CA HIS A 114 5.68 -12.26 -4.20
C HIS A 114 7.17 -11.92 -4.39
N VAL A 115 7.66 -10.94 -3.62
CA VAL A 115 9.08 -10.53 -3.69
C VAL A 115 10.01 -11.63 -3.22
N LEU A 116 9.58 -12.44 -2.26
CA LEU A 116 10.39 -13.51 -1.67
C LEU A 116 10.40 -14.81 -2.49
N GLU A 117 9.57 -14.90 -3.53
CA GLU A 117 9.57 -16.07 -4.42
C GLU A 117 10.90 -16.30 -5.15
#